data_6fb70485f2e3baa3a9e0d9f537353644
#
_entry.id   6fb70485f2e3baa3a9e0d9f537353644
#
_cell.length_a   1.000
_cell.length_b   1.000
_cell.length_c   1.000
_cell.angle_alpha   90.00
_cell.angle_beta   90.00
_cell.angle_gamma   90.00
#
_symmetry.space_group_name_H-M   'P 1'
#
loop_
_entity.id
_entity.type
_entity.pdbx_description
1 polymer ?
#
loop_
_entity_poly.entity_id
_entity_poly.type
_entity_poly.pdbx_seq_one_letter_code
_entity_poly.pdbx_strand_id
1 'polypeptide(L)'
;MTVLLECLSHTPLVGHVDPNQDVLDEVDVVVKAARERIATFDPELVILFSPDHYNGFFYDVMPSFCIGMGAHAIGDFGTLAGNLNVPQVLAEDCASFVLESGVDAAVSYDMQLDHGAAQPLEFFFGALNKCPVIPVFINSVAVPLPSFQRARLLGQVI
;
A
#
# COMPACT_ATOMS: atom_id res chain seq x y z
N MET A 1 -4.37 -12.85 17.69
CA MET A 1 -4.09 -12.49 16.27
C MET A 1 -2.58 -12.31 16.15
N THR A 2 -1.97 -12.92 15.14
CA THR A 2 -0.53 -12.76 14.85
C THR A 2 -0.40 -11.80 13.68
N VAL A 3 0.58 -10.88 13.73
CA VAL A 3 0.82 -9.88 12.70
C VAL A 3 2.27 -9.98 12.23
N LEU A 4 2.49 -9.94 10.92
CA LEU A 4 3.78 -9.78 10.29
C LEU A 4 3.86 -8.38 9.71
N LEU A 5 4.92 -7.63 10.02
CA LEU A 5 5.21 -6.33 9.44
C LEU A 5 6.38 -6.44 8.47
N GLU A 6 6.15 -6.09 7.22
CA GLU A 6 7.18 -5.94 6.20
C GLU A 6 7.16 -4.51 5.65
N CYS A 7 8.33 -3.94 5.41
CA CYS A 7 8.48 -2.61 4.86
C CYS A 7 9.33 -2.68 3.59
N LEU A 8 8.91 -1.97 2.55
CA LEU A 8 9.63 -1.86 1.29
C LEU A 8 9.73 -0.40 0.89
N SER A 9 10.92 0.04 0.51
CA SER A 9 11.09 1.28 -0.23
C SER A 9 10.64 1.05 -1.68
N HIS A 10 9.97 2.03 -2.29
CA HIS A 10 9.55 1.97 -3.69
C HIS A 10 10.26 3.07 -4.49
N THR A 11 10.40 2.84 -5.78
CA THR A 11 10.93 3.85 -6.73
C THR A 11 10.44 3.56 -8.14
N PRO A 12 10.06 4.59 -8.92
CA PRO A 12 9.69 4.39 -10.32
C PRO A 12 10.89 4.06 -11.23
N LEU A 13 12.10 4.05 -10.70
CA LEU A 13 13.33 3.88 -11.48
C LEU A 13 13.75 2.43 -11.68
N VAL A 14 13.13 1.47 -11.00
CA VAL A 14 13.43 0.03 -11.16
C VAL A 14 13.28 -0.38 -12.63
N GLY A 15 14.34 -0.96 -13.19
CA GLY A 15 14.40 -1.36 -14.60
C GLY A 15 14.57 -0.20 -15.60
N HIS A 16 14.64 1.05 -15.15
CA HIS A 16 14.90 2.23 -15.98
C HIS A 16 16.27 2.84 -15.71
N VAL A 17 16.67 2.93 -14.46
CA VAL A 17 17.98 3.39 -14.01
C VAL A 17 18.42 2.50 -12.87
N ASP A 18 19.10 1.42 -13.22
CA ASP A 18 19.54 0.44 -12.22
C ASP A 18 20.89 0.85 -11.61
N PRO A 19 21.08 0.60 -10.31
CA PRO A 19 22.38 0.76 -9.66
C PRO A 19 23.37 -0.32 -10.14
N ASN A 20 24.55 -0.36 -9.53
CA ASN A 20 25.53 -1.42 -9.79
C ASN A 20 24.94 -2.81 -9.45
N GLN A 21 25.45 -3.84 -10.13
CA GLN A 21 24.93 -5.21 -10.01
C GLN A 21 25.02 -5.76 -8.57
N ASP A 22 26.04 -5.42 -7.82
CA ASP A 22 26.20 -5.81 -6.41
C ASP A 22 25.03 -5.31 -5.53
N VAL A 23 24.54 -4.09 -5.79
CA VAL A 23 23.37 -3.52 -5.09
C VAL A 23 22.09 -4.24 -5.50
N LEU A 24 21.92 -4.57 -6.78
CA LEU A 24 20.75 -5.33 -7.25
C LEU A 24 20.75 -6.72 -6.61
N ASP A 25 21.89 -7.39 -6.54
CA ASP A 25 22.01 -8.71 -5.90
C ASP A 25 21.65 -8.66 -4.40
N GLU A 26 22.08 -7.60 -3.69
CA GLU A 26 21.69 -7.39 -2.29
C GLU A 26 20.17 -7.17 -2.13
N VAL A 27 19.56 -6.38 -3.00
CA VAL A 27 18.10 -6.13 -3.00
C VAL A 27 17.36 -7.45 -3.25
N ASP A 28 17.78 -8.23 -4.23
CA ASP A 28 17.17 -9.53 -4.54
C ASP A 28 17.23 -10.49 -3.35
N VAL A 29 18.35 -10.54 -2.62
CA VAL A 29 18.48 -11.35 -1.41
C VAL A 29 17.48 -10.92 -0.34
N VAL A 30 17.35 -9.62 -0.10
CA VAL A 30 16.44 -9.07 0.91
C VAL A 30 14.97 -9.32 0.53
N VAL A 31 14.60 -9.06 -0.72
CA VAL A 31 13.24 -9.29 -1.23
C VAL A 31 12.87 -10.77 -1.17
N LYS A 32 13.80 -11.66 -1.55
CA LYS A 32 13.59 -13.10 -1.45
C LYS A 32 13.35 -13.55 -0.01
N ALA A 33 14.15 -13.07 0.94
CA ALA A 33 13.98 -13.38 2.36
C ALA A 33 12.61 -12.87 2.90
N ALA A 34 12.15 -11.69 2.47
CA ALA A 34 10.82 -11.18 2.82
C ALA A 34 9.70 -12.07 2.24
N ARG A 35 9.81 -12.48 0.96
CA ARG A 35 8.87 -13.44 0.35
C ARG A 35 8.76 -14.75 1.12
N GLU A 36 9.90 -15.29 1.57
CA GLU A 36 9.95 -16.53 2.34
C GLU A 36 9.26 -16.38 3.71
N ARG A 37 9.46 -15.23 4.39
CA ARG A 37 8.76 -14.93 5.65
C ARG A 37 7.25 -14.80 5.44
N ILE A 38 6.82 -14.06 4.41
CA ILE A 38 5.41 -13.91 4.05
C ILE A 38 4.78 -15.27 3.70
N ALA A 39 5.46 -16.07 2.88
CA ALA A 39 4.97 -17.40 2.52
C ALA A 39 4.86 -18.36 3.72
N THR A 40 5.78 -18.26 4.69
CA THR A 40 5.73 -19.04 5.93
C THR A 40 4.63 -18.55 6.86
N PHE A 41 4.38 -17.25 6.88
CA PHE A 41 3.32 -16.62 7.69
C PHE A 41 1.93 -16.93 7.13
N ASP A 42 1.80 -17.08 5.81
CA ASP A 42 0.57 -17.36 5.07
C ASP A 42 -0.57 -16.39 5.42
N PRO A 43 -0.47 -15.09 5.06
CA PRO A 43 -1.42 -14.08 5.48
C PRO A 43 -2.80 -14.29 4.84
N GLU A 44 -3.86 -14.23 5.65
CA GLU A 44 -5.25 -14.21 5.19
C GLU A 44 -5.68 -12.82 4.67
N LEU A 45 -4.99 -11.76 5.11
CA LEU A 45 -5.24 -10.37 4.76
C LEU A 45 -3.95 -9.55 4.80
N VAL A 46 -3.83 -8.62 3.87
CA VAL A 46 -2.78 -7.59 3.86
C VAL A 46 -3.43 -6.23 4.10
N ILE A 47 -2.91 -5.47 5.06
CA ILE A 47 -3.17 -4.03 5.15
C ILE A 47 -2.00 -3.33 4.48
N LEU A 48 -2.25 -2.66 3.38
CA LEU A 48 -1.22 -2.00 2.58
C LEU A 48 -1.21 -0.49 2.82
N PHE A 49 -0.30 -0.01 3.64
CA PHE A 49 -0.06 1.43 3.79
C PHE A 49 0.84 1.92 2.65
N SER A 50 0.38 2.87 1.87
CA SER A 50 1.13 3.42 0.74
C SER A 50 0.91 4.92 0.56
N PRO A 51 1.88 5.63 -0.06
CA PRO A 51 1.64 6.96 -0.61
C PRO A 51 0.83 6.88 -1.91
N ASP A 52 0.57 8.05 -2.49
CA ASP A 52 0.19 8.26 -3.88
C ASP A 52 1.00 9.44 -4.43
N HIS A 53 1.39 9.38 -5.70
CA HIS A 53 2.20 10.41 -6.35
C HIS A 53 1.37 11.19 -7.39
N TYR A 54 0.21 11.72 -6.96
CA TYR A 54 -0.75 12.44 -7.80
C TYR A 54 -1.30 11.59 -8.97
N ASN A 55 -1.63 10.33 -8.68
CA ASN A 55 -2.27 9.44 -9.64
C ASN A 55 -3.72 9.12 -9.25
N GLY A 56 -4.00 8.87 -7.96
CA GLY A 56 -5.34 8.63 -7.43
C GLY A 56 -5.92 9.83 -6.70
N PHE A 57 -5.07 10.69 -6.13
CA PHE A 57 -5.47 11.89 -5.40
C PHE A 57 -4.77 13.13 -5.96
N PHE A 58 -5.53 14.20 -6.16
CA PHE A 58 -5.08 15.43 -6.79
C PHE A 58 -5.37 16.66 -5.92
N TYR A 59 -5.01 17.86 -6.39
CA TYR A 59 -5.20 19.10 -5.65
C TYR A 59 -6.66 19.53 -5.46
N ASP A 60 -7.59 18.95 -6.22
CA ASP A 60 -9.03 19.17 -6.05
C ASP A 60 -9.56 18.50 -4.77
N VAL A 61 -9.06 17.29 -4.44
CA VAL A 61 -9.33 16.62 -3.17
C VAL A 61 -8.11 15.80 -2.75
N MET A 62 -7.45 16.22 -1.67
CA MET A 62 -6.30 15.51 -1.10
C MET A 62 -6.58 15.18 0.37
N PRO A 63 -7.07 13.97 0.69
CA PRO A 63 -7.32 13.58 2.07
C PRO A 63 -6.01 13.30 2.82
N SER A 64 -6.02 13.44 4.14
CA SER A 64 -4.89 13.01 4.98
C SER A 64 -4.69 11.50 4.93
N PHE A 65 -5.81 10.75 4.97
CA PHE A 65 -5.89 9.30 4.90
C PHE A 65 -7.08 8.88 4.05
N CYS A 66 -6.96 7.76 3.36
CA CYS A 66 -8.09 7.16 2.65
C CYS A 66 -8.01 5.64 2.72
N ILE A 67 -9.15 4.97 2.93
CA ILE A 67 -9.27 3.52 2.94
C ILE A 67 -10.03 3.10 1.68
N GLY A 68 -9.45 2.16 0.90
CA GLY A 68 -10.06 1.67 -0.33
C GLY A 68 -11.03 0.53 -0.07
N MET A 69 -12.29 0.72 -0.50
CA MET A 69 -13.34 -0.31 -0.53
C MET A 69 -13.29 -1.12 -1.83
N GLY A 70 -12.66 -0.59 -2.83
CA GLY A 70 -12.27 -1.17 -4.10
C GLY A 70 -11.05 -0.44 -4.61
N ALA A 71 -10.17 -1.13 -5.32
CA ALA A 71 -8.94 -0.52 -5.81
C ALA A 71 -8.41 -1.20 -7.08
N HIS A 72 -7.74 -0.41 -7.91
CA HIS A 72 -7.00 -0.91 -9.05
C HIS A 72 -5.66 -0.18 -9.20
N ALA A 73 -4.64 -0.92 -9.61
CA ALA A 73 -3.33 -0.37 -9.96
C ALA A 73 -3.34 0.11 -11.42
N ILE A 74 -2.80 1.30 -11.67
CA ILE A 74 -2.82 1.94 -13.00
C ILE A 74 -1.70 1.45 -13.92
N GLY A 75 -0.66 0.79 -13.37
CA GLY A 75 0.45 0.26 -14.16
C GLY A 75 1.45 1.33 -14.61
N ASP A 76 1.60 2.40 -13.85
CA ASP A 76 2.62 3.41 -14.12
C ASP A 76 4.03 2.84 -13.99
N PHE A 77 4.98 3.42 -14.73
CA PHE A 77 6.39 2.99 -14.78
C PHE A 77 6.61 1.49 -15.03
N GLY A 78 5.67 0.83 -15.72
CA GLY A 78 5.78 -0.59 -16.07
C GLY A 78 5.45 -1.56 -14.93
N THR A 79 4.87 -1.08 -13.83
CA THR A 79 4.32 -1.94 -12.76
C THR A 79 3.07 -2.69 -13.23
N LEU A 80 2.64 -3.68 -12.46
CA LEU A 80 1.41 -4.42 -12.76
C LEU A 80 0.19 -3.50 -12.75
N ALA A 81 -0.69 -3.67 -13.74
CA ALA A 81 -1.99 -3.00 -13.83
C ALA A 81 -3.13 -3.99 -13.57
N GLY A 82 -4.21 -3.52 -12.94
CA GLY A 82 -5.42 -4.32 -12.74
C GLY A 82 -6.00 -4.21 -11.33
N ASN A 83 -7.08 -4.94 -11.11
CA ASN A 83 -7.82 -4.87 -9.86
C ASN A 83 -7.11 -5.61 -8.73
N LEU A 84 -7.17 -5.04 -7.53
CA LEU A 84 -6.82 -5.71 -6.30
C LEU A 84 -8.00 -6.59 -5.82
N ASN A 85 -7.69 -7.60 -5.02
CA ASN A 85 -8.70 -8.38 -4.31
C ASN A 85 -9.04 -7.68 -2.98
N VAL A 86 -9.89 -6.64 -3.02
CA VAL A 86 -10.31 -5.94 -1.80
C VAL A 86 -11.53 -6.62 -1.21
N PRO A 87 -11.47 -7.12 0.04
CA PRO A 87 -12.63 -7.67 0.74
C PRO A 87 -13.52 -6.52 1.24
N GLN A 88 -14.41 -6.02 0.39
CA GLN A 88 -15.14 -4.77 0.57
C GLN A 88 -15.83 -4.66 1.93
N VAL A 89 -16.54 -5.69 2.37
CA VAL A 89 -17.25 -5.67 3.68
C VAL A 89 -16.27 -5.47 4.83
N LEU A 90 -15.12 -6.16 4.81
CA LEU A 90 -14.10 -6.00 5.83
C LEU A 90 -13.42 -4.63 5.76
N ALA A 91 -13.26 -4.06 4.57
CA ALA A 91 -12.74 -2.71 4.39
C ALA A 91 -13.72 -1.65 4.92
N GLU A 92 -15.03 -1.85 4.74
CA GLU A 92 -16.09 -1.00 5.32
C GLU A 92 -16.09 -1.07 6.85
N ASP A 93 -15.99 -2.27 7.44
CA ASP A 93 -15.87 -2.46 8.88
C ASP A 93 -14.59 -1.78 9.44
N CYS A 94 -13.47 -1.94 8.76
CA CYS A 94 -12.20 -1.28 9.10
C CYS A 94 -12.35 0.25 9.09
N ALA A 95 -12.93 0.83 8.03
CA ALA A 95 -13.13 2.27 7.94
C ALA A 95 -14.08 2.79 9.03
N SER A 96 -15.15 2.07 9.32
CA SER A 96 -16.09 2.40 10.39
C SER A 96 -15.39 2.43 11.75
N PHE A 97 -14.58 1.41 12.04
CA PHE A 97 -13.82 1.34 13.29
C PHE A 97 -12.78 2.46 13.41
N VAL A 98 -12.09 2.80 12.31
CA VAL A 98 -11.13 3.91 12.26
C VAL A 98 -11.82 5.24 12.59
N LEU A 99 -12.98 5.51 11.99
CA LEU A 99 -13.78 6.73 12.26
C LEU A 99 -14.29 6.77 13.70
N GLU A 100 -14.84 5.68 14.22
CA GLU A 100 -15.31 5.56 15.61
C GLU A 100 -14.17 5.74 16.62
N SER A 101 -12.95 5.36 16.24
CA SER A 101 -11.73 5.54 17.05
C SER A 101 -11.16 6.98 16.99
N GLY A 102 -11.84 7.91 16.30
CA GLY A 102 -11.47 9.32 16.25
C GLY A 102 -10.40 9.66 15.22
N VAL A 103 -10.22 8.81 14.20
CA VAL A 103 -9.33 9.09 13.07
C VAL A 103 -10.18 9.37 11.83
N ASP A 104 -10.20 10.64 11.37
CA ASP A 104 -10.87 10.99 10.13
C ASP A 104 -10.11 10.41 8.93
N ALA A 105 -10.72 9.48 8.23
CA ALA A 105 -10.25 8.91 6.98
C ALA A 105 -11.33 9.04 5.90
N ALA A 106 -10.92 9.41 4.69
CA ALA A 106 -11.79 9.30 3.53
C ALA A 106 -12.00 7.82 3.16
N VAL A 107 -13.01 7.54 2.35
CA VAL A 107 -13.21 6.21 1.74
C VAL A 107 -13.26 6.35 0.22
N SER A 108 -12.73 5.37 -0.50
CA SER A 108 -12.79 5.29 -1.96
C SER A 108 -13.33 3.93 -2.39
N TYR A 109 -14.37 3.92 -3.21
CA TYR A 109 -14.92 2.70 -3.80
C TYR A 109 -14.23 2.30 -5.11
N ASP A 110 -13.33 3.15 -5.60
CA ASP A 110 -12.52 2.92 -6.80
C ASP A 110 -11.18 3.66 -6.65
N MET A 111 -10.35 3.19 -5.70
CA MET A 111 -9.06 3.81 -5.42
C MET A 111 -8.07 3.47 -6.53
N GLN A 112 -7.53 4.50 -7.19
CA GLN A 112 -6.43 4.33 -8.12
C GLN A 112 -5.11 4.27 -7.35
N LEU A 113 -4.31 3.25 -7.64
CA LEU A 113 -3.03 3.00 -6.98
C LEU A 113 -1.90 3.08 -8.00
N ASP A 114 -0.85 3.78 -7.64
CA ASP A 114 0.36 3.89 -8.44
C ASP A 114 1.44 2.86 -8.02
N HIS A 115 2.65 3.03 -8.57
CA HIS A 115 3.80 2.18 -8.26
C HIS A 115 4.12 2.09 -6.75
N GLY A 116 3.82 3.13 -5.97
CA GLY A 116 4.05 3.12 -4.52
C GLY A 116 3.27 2.03 -3.79
N ALA A 117 2.11 1.65 -4.32
CA ALA A 117 1.29 0.53 -3.82
C ALA A 117 1.49 -0.75 -4.62
N ALA A 118 1.64 -0.66 -5.96
CA ALA A 118 1.76 -1.82 -6.83
C ALA A 118 3.08 -2.57 -6.62
N GLN A 119 4.22 -1.87 -6.51
CA GLN A 119 5.53 -2.50 -6.35
C GLN A 119 5.66 -3.42 -5.12
N PRO A 120 5.21 -3.05 -3.91
CA PRO A 120 5.24 -3.99 -2.78
C PRO A 120 4.46 -5.28 -3.04
N LEU A 121 3.28 -5.18 -3.67
CA LEU A 121 2.49 -6.37 -4.01
C LEU A 121 3.18 -7.23 -5.06
N GLU A 122 3.77 -6.60 -6.07
CA GLU A 122 4.53 -7.27 -7.12
C GLU A 122 5.78 -7.97 -6.58
N PHE A 123 6.57 -7.25 -5.76
CA PHE A 123 7.79 -7.79 -5.18
C PHE A 123 7.54 -8.89 -4.16
N PHE A 124 6.51 -8.78 -3.35
CA PHE A 124 6.26 -9.77 -2.30
C PHE A 124 5.38 -10.93 -2.75
N PHE A 125 4.39 -10.70 -3.61
CA PHE A 125 3.40 -11.69 -4.00
C PHE A 125 3.48 -12.11 -5.48
N GLY A 126 4.14 -11.34 -6.33
CA GLY A 126 4.21 -11.55 -7.78
C GLY A 126 2.88 -11.25 -8.51
N ALA A 127 1.88 -10.72 -7.81
CA ALA A 127 0.56 -10.39 -8.35
C ALA A 127 -0.18 -9.41 -7.44
N LEU A 128 -1.12 -8.63 -8.01
CA LEU A 128 -1.92 -7.65 -7.27
C LEU A 128 -3.05 -8.26 -6.43
N ASN A 129 -3.50 -9.47 -6.76
CA ASN A 129 -4.73 -10.08 -6.24
C ASN A 129 -4.52 -11.46 -5.61
N LYS A 130 -3.29 -11.85 -5.31
CA LYS A 130 -2.96 -13.16 -4.74
C LYS A 130 -3.46 -13.34 -3.30
N CYS A 131 -3.46 -12.26 -2.52
CA CYS A 131 -3.96 -12.20 -1.16
C CYS A 131 -5.02 -11.09 -1.09
N PRO A 132 -6.06 -11.21 -0.24
CA PRO A 132 -6.94 -10.07 0.06
C PRO A 132 -6.15 -8.89 0.59
N VAL A 133 -6.44 -7.67 0.08
CA VAL A 133 -5.70 -6.45 0.42
C VAL A 133 -6.68 -5.32 0.76
N ILE A 134 -6.49 -4.64 1.88
CA ILE A 134 -7.13 -3.36 2.17
C ILE A 134 -6.08 -2.27 1.96
N PRO A 135 -6.17 -1.45 0.89
CA PRO A 135 -5.26 -0.35 0.67
C PRO A 135 -5.62 0.83 1.57
N VAL A 136 -4.60 1.39 2.21
CA VAL A 136 -4.69 2.55 3.10
C VAL A 136 -3.72 3.62 2.63
N PHE A 137 -4.25 4.65 2.01
CA PHE A 137 -3.47 5.80 1.57
C PHE A 137 -3.09 6.70 2.75
N ILE A 138 -1.84 7.14 2.78
CA ILE A 138 -1.33 8.17 3.68
C ILE A 138 -0.73 9.30 2.85
N ASN A 139 -1.30 10.49 2.93
CA ASN A 139 -0.74 11.65 2.25
C ASN A 139 0.66 11.96 2.77
N SER A 140 1.65 11.76 1.95
CA SER A 140 3.07 12.02 2.24
C SER A 140 3.72 13.02 1.26
N VAL A 141 2.95 13.57 0.30
CA VAL A 141 3.49 14.41 -0.79
C VAL A 141 2.88 15.80 -0.85
N ALA A 142 1.57 15.96 -0.58
CA ALA A 142 0.86 17.23 -0.74
C ALA A 142 0.60 17.91 0.59
N VAL A 143 1.08 19.13 0.76
CA VAL A 143 0.81 19.93 1.97
C VAL A 143 -0.64 20.44 2.00
N PRO A 144 -1.31 20.47 3.20
CA PRO A 144 -0.76 20.12 4.52
C PRO A 144 -0.68 18.61 4.75
N LEU A 145 0.46 18.16 5.26
CA LEU A 145 0.68 16.73 5.59
C LEU A 145 0.05 16.38 6.94
N PRO A 146 -0.46 15.15 7.11
CA PRO A 146 -0.79 14.64 8.44
C PRO A 146 0.49 14.57 9.31
N SER A 147 0.37 14.86 10.60
CA SER A 147 1.51 14.70 11.50
C SER A 147 1.85 13.21 11.70
N PHE A 148 3.11 12.92 12.04
CA PHE A 148 3.52 11.55 12.41
C PHE A 148 2.69 10.96 13.55
N GLN A 149 2.23 11.81 14.48
CA GLN A 149 1.34 11.38 15.56
C GLN A 149 0.00 10.88 15.02
N ARG A 150 -0.57 11.56 14.00
CA ARG A 150 -1.81 11.16 13.35
C ARG A 150 -1.63 9.86 12.55
N ALA A 151 -0.54 9.74 11.80
CA ALA A 151 -0.22 8.51 11.07
C ALA A 151 -0.01 7.32 12.03
N ARG A 152 0.68 7.55 13.16
CA ARG A 152 0.84 6.53 14.20
C ARG A 152 -0.51 6.12 14.80
N LEU A 153 -1.41 7.08 15.08
CA LEU A 153 -2.74 6.77 15.60
C LEU A 153 -3.53 5.91 14.61
N LEU A 154 -3.49 6.23 13.32
CA LEU A 154 -4.11 5.40 12.28
C LEU A 154 -3.59 3.95 12.35
N GLY A 155 -2.27 3.74 12.39
CA GLY A 155 -1.68 2.41 12.50
C GLY A 155 -1.90 1.69 13.83
N GLN A 156 -2.40 2.39 14.87
CA GLN A 156 -2.77 1.79 16.16
C GLN A 156 -4.22 1.29 16.18
N VAL A 157 -5.08 1.87 15.33
CA VAL A 157 -6.51 1.54 15.27
C VAL A 157 -6.86 0.58 14.13
N ILE A 158 -5.96 0.41 13.14
CA ILE A 158 -6.04 -0.64 12.13
C ILE A 158 -5.32 -1.90 12.61
#